data_646019ce21ee967d7cda164de2828a39
#
_entry.id   646019ce21ee967d7cda164de2828a39
#
_cell.length_a   1.000
_cell.length_b   1.000
_cell.length_c   1.000
_cell.angle_alpha   90.00
_cell.angle_beta   90.00
_cell.angle_gamma   90.00
#
_symmetry.space_group_name_H-M   'P 1'
#
loop_
_entity.id
_entity.type
_entity.pdbx_description
1 polymer ?
#
loop_
_entity_poly.entity_id
_entity_poly.type
_entity_poly.pdbx_seq_one_letter_code
_entity_poly.pdbx_strand_id
1 'polypeptide(L)'
;MENDTQTLTIELHYHIDKEGCHEMNAQIHNKCEGCIIDTINHFADIFDEDISLDVSALSEGGVIDKLKVTINNSVTKAIFLTLVGAIIEHFISPSTSLDETQRLLNRAEVIKKIKDGNYSDEEIKFVITGDAKLITAKSKYYSELCNEPHVTRVSCSTYGNNCPPDALRSNSIDKKDFVKQVLKNTTRTDTQKYTGTNVLVVAPVLSKVSKAKWRGIFNGEDVSFRIEDREFLQQVYNKEVGFTTGTSLRCDVKVIVKTKYDACGNILPGQKDMIVSNITSWFDGYTIQHETKHYKRKKIEDRQLNLFNDDEL
;
A
#
# COMPACT_ATOMS: atom_id res chain seq x y z
N MET A 1 9.22 28.59 40.08
CA MET A 1 8.18 28.22 39.10
C MET A 1 8.23 26.71 39.04
N GLU A 2 7.27 26.01 39.65
CA GLU A 2 7.12 24.59 39.49
C GLU A 2 6.85 24.31 38.00
N ASN A 3 7.72 23.56 37.38
CA ASN A 3 7.47 23.02 36.02
C ASN A 3 6.24 22.10 36.13
N ASP A 4 5.09 22.64 35.73
CA ASP A 4 3.83 21.90 35.69
C ASP A 4 3.92 20.88 34.55
N THR A 5 4.56 19.76 34.85
CA THR A 5 4.78 18.66 33.91
C THR A 5 3.44 17.95 33.71
N GLN A 6 2.85 18.06 32.55
CA GLN A 6 1.62 17.35 32.24
C GLN A 6 1.94 15.98 31.65
N THR A 7 1.25 14.96 32.14
CA THR A 7 1.43 13.57 31.73
C THR A 7 0.11 12.92 31.34
N LEU A 8 0.17 12.03 30.37
CA LEU A 8 -0.92 11.13 30.01
C LEU A 8 -0.43 9.68 30.17
N THR A 9 -1.16 8.89 30.91
CA THR A 9 -0.90 7.45 30.99
C THR A 9 -1.86 6.72 30.05
N ILE A 10 -1.31 5.88 29.20
CA ILE A 10 -2.04 5.00 28.29
C ILE A 10 -1.87 3.58 28.84
N GLU A 11 -2.98 2.93 29.14
CA GLU A 11 -3.01 1.54 29.55
C GLU A 11 -3.61 0.70 28.42
N LEU A 12 -2.84 -0.26 27.91
CA LEU A 12 -3.26 -1.24 26.91
C LEU A 12 -3.38 -2.59 27.57
N HIS A 13 -4.53 -3.21 27.45
CA HIS A 13 -4.78 -4.53 28.03
C HIS A 13 -5.10 -5.55 26.92
N TYR A 14 -4.23 -6.53 26.77
CA TYR A 14 -4.42 -7.69 25.91
C TYR A 14 -5.11 -8.79 26.72
N HIS A 15 -6.40 -9.01 26.44
CA HIS A 15 -7.21 -10.02 27.12
C HIS A 15 -6.88 -11.40 26.54
N ILE A 16 -6.45 -12.32 27.40
CA ILE A 16 -6.05 -13.68 27.04
C ILE A 16 -7.10 -14.68 27.49
N ASP A 17 -7.51 -15.61 26.61
CA ASP A 17 -8.58 -16.59 26.86
C ASP A 17 -8.15 -17.81 27.68
N LYS A 18 -6.86 -17.96 28.00
CA LYS A 18 -6.34 -19.12 28.70
C LYS A 18 -6.26 -18.85 30.19
N GLU A 19 -7.09 -19.54 30.94
CA GLU A 19 -7.14 -19.45 32.42
C GLU A 19 -5.76 -19.67 33.02
N GLY A 20 -5.26 -18.71 33.83
CA GLY A 20 -3.94 -18.73 34.44
C GLY A 20 -2.75 -18.45 33.48
N CYS A 21 -3.00 -18.11 32.24
CA CYS A 21 -1.95 -17.70 31.30
C CYS A 21 -1.97 -16.18 31.13
N HIS A 22 -0.85 -15.55 31.41
CA HIS A 22 -0.65 -14.10 31.24
C HIS A 22 0.51 -13.85 30.26
N GLU A 23 0.69 -14.77 29.29
CA GLU A 23 1.80 -14.75 28.37
C GLU A 23 1.31 -14.47 26.94
N MET A 24 2.02 -13.60 26.27
CA MET A 24 1.87 -13.27 24.86
C MET A 24 3.22 -13.47 24.17
N ASN A 25 3.23 -13.77 22.88
CA ASN A 25 4.47 -13.87 22.12
C ASN A 25 5.22 -12.53 22.17
N ALA A 26 6.44 -12.55 22.74
CA ALA A 26 7.24 -11.33 22.95
C ALA A 26 7.56 -10.58 21.65
N GLN A 27 7.73 -11.27 20.53
CA GLN A 27 8.00 -10.63 19.24
C GLN A 27 6.76 -9.90 18.70
N ILE A 28 5.57 -10.50 18.86
CA ILE A 28 4.30 -9.87 18.50
C ILE A 28 4.05 -8.66 19.40
N HIS A 29 4.22 -8.83 20.71
CA HIS A 29 4.07 -7.76 21.70
C HIS A 29 4.95 -6.55 21.38
N ASN A 30 6.26 -6.74 21.21
CA ASN A 30 7.20 -5.66 20.90
C ASN A 30 6.85 -4.94 19.57
N LYS A 31 6.37 -5.67 18.57
CA LYS A 31 5.92 -5.05 17.31
C LYS A 31 4.66 -4.23 17.51
N CYS A 32 3.73 -4.69 18.31
CA CYS A 32 2.49 -3.97 18.63
C CYS A 32 2.80 -2.69 19.41
N GLU A 33 3.61 -2.78 20.45
CA GLU A 33 4.08 -1.63 21.22
C GLU A 33 4.80 -0.61 20.32
N GLY A 34 5.72 -1.08 19.49
CA GLY A 34 6.45 -0.24 18.53
C GLY A 34 5.51 0.53 17.58
N CYS A 35 4.41 -0.08 17.11
CA CYS A 35 3.45 0.63 16.25
C CYS A 35 2.78 1.80 16.96
N ILE A 36 2.53 1.69 18.27
CA ILE A 36 1.92 2.75 19.07
C ILE A 36 2.93 3.86 19.36
N ILE A 37 4.13 3.50 19.78
CA ILE A 37 5.23 4.44 20.05
C ILE A 37 5.55 5.24 18.79
N ASP A 38 5.73 4.58 17.64
CA ASP A 38 6.01 5.21 16.35
C ASP A 38 4.90 6.19 15.94
N THR A 39 3.64 5.84 16.25
CA THR A 39 2.49 6.71 15.97
C THR A 39 2.50 7.97 16.86
N ILE A 40 2.73 7.82 18.16
CA ILE A 40 2.80 8.97 19.09
C ILE A 40 3.94 9.91 18.69
N ASN A 41 5.14 9.37 18.42
CA ASN A 41 6.29 10.15 17.97
C ASN A 41 6.00 10.88 16.65
N HIS A 42 5.34 10.21 15.69
CA HIS A 42 4.96 10.85 14.44
C HIS A 42 4.05 12.07 14.62
N PHE A 43 3.09 11.99 15.54
CA PHE A 43 2.25 13.14 15.83
C PHE A 43 2.98 14.20 16.66
N ALA A 44 3.93 13.81 17.53
CA ALA A 44 4.80 14.76 18.21
C ALA A 44 5.62 15.58 17.19
N ASP A 45 6.20 14.94 16.17
CA ASP A 45 6.89 15.63 15.07
C ASP A 45 5.97 16.59 14.30
N ILE A 46 4.72 16.18 13.98
CA ILE A 46 3.75 17.04 13.28
C ILE A 46 3.40 18.29 14.10
N PHE A 47 3.31 18.14 15.42
CA PHE A 47 2.91 19.22 16.31
C PHE A 47 4.09 19.97 16.94
N ASP A 48 5.34 19.62 16.56
CA ASP A 48 6.59 20.21 17.09
C ASP A 48 6.69 20.09 18.62
N GLU A 49 6.24 18.95 19.19
CA GLU A 49 6.24 18.70 20.62
C GLU A 49 7.45 17.84 21.03
N ASP A 50 8.12 18.26 22.10
CA ASP A 50 9.19 17.47 22.73
C ASP A 50 8.60 16.60 23.83
N ILE A 51 8.59 15.29 23.59
CA ILE A 51 7.97 14.30 24.47
C ILE A 51 8.98 13.28 24.99
N SER A 52 8.71 12.74 26.18
CA SER A 52 9.33 11.49 26.64
C SER A 52 8.25 10.40 26.78
N LEU A 53 8.63 9.19 26.41
CA LEU A 53 7.78 7.98 26.52
C LEU A 53 8.45 7.01 27.48
N ASP A 54 7.80 6.75 28.60
CA ASP A 54 8.26 5.80 29.58
C ASP A 54 7.30 4.60 29.65
N VAL A 55 7.84 3.39 29.79
CA VAL A 55 7.04 2.18 30.01
C VAL A 55 7.10 1.81 31.49
N SER A 56 5.95 1.69 32.10
CA SER A 56 5.87 1.21 33.49
C SER A 56 5.86 -0.31 33.53
N ALA A 57 6.43 -0.88 34.60
CA ALA A 57 6.42 -2.32 34.80
C ALA A 57 5.00 -2.90 34.81
N LEU A 58 4.86 -4.09 34.23
CA LEU A 58 3.61 -4.84 34.10
C LEU A 58 2.96 -5.07 35.47
N SER A 59 1.64 -4.92 35.53
CA SER A 59 0.86 -5.25 36.74
C SER A 59 0.22 -6.63 36.61
N GLU A 60 -0.12 -7.25 37.76
CA GLU A 60 -0.80 -8.55 37.79
C GLU A 60 -2.17 -8.48 37.11
N GLY A 61 -2.53 -9.48 36.28
CA GLY A 61 -3.87 -9.61 35.75
C GLY A 61 -4.01 -9.64 34.21
N GLY A 62 -2.96 -9.98 33.46
CA GLY A 62 -2.93 -10.05 31.99
C GLY A 62 -1.68 -9.41 31.43
N VAL A 63 -1.58 -9.31 30.10
CA VAL A 63 -0.51 -8.53 29.48
C VAL A 63 -1.03 -7.08 29.39
N ILE A 64 -0.56 -6.26 30.33
CA ILE A 64 -0.96 -4.85 30.45
C ILE A 64 0.26 -3.95 30.27
N ASP A 65 0.26 -3.13 29.24
CA ASP A 65 1.28 -2.13 28.99
C ASP A 65 0.81 -0.78 29.50
N LYS A 66 1.66 -0.10 30.24
CA LYS A 66 1.43 1.28 30.68
C LYS A 66 2.48 2.19 30.07
N LEU A 67 2.08 2.96 29.08
CA LEU A 67 2.90 3.98 28.46
C LEU A 67 2.58 5.34 29.10
N LYS A 68 3.60 6.01 29.59
CA LYS A 68 3.49 7.36 30.14
C LYS A 68 4.08 8.35 29.15
N VAL A 69 3.24 9.23 28.62
CA VAL A 69 3.62 10.32 27.74
C VAL A 69 3.81 11.57 28.58
N THR A 70 5.01 12.14 28.56
CA THR A 70 5.35 13.37 29.27
C THR A 70 5.76 14.45 28.28
N ILE A 71 5.20 15.65 28.40
CA ILE A 71 5.57 16.79 27.56
C ILE A 71 6.44 17.74 28.35
N ASN A 72 7.63 18.02 27.80
CA ASN A 72 8.66 18.73 28.54
C ASN A 72 8.49 20.26 28.59
N ASN A 73 8.11 20.91 27.49
CA ASN A 73 8.08 22.39 27.47
C ASN A 73 7.20 22.97 26.37
N SER A 74 5.88 22.92 26.47
CA SER A 74 5.02 23.51 25.46
C SER A 74 3.85 24.30 26.03
N VAL A 75 3.43 25.30 25.31
CA VAL A 75 2.19 26.06 25.57
C VAL A 75 0.96 25.26 25.18
N THR A 76 1.15 24.23 24.32
CA THR A 76 0.08 23.41 23.74
C THR A 76 -0.07 22.04 24.40
N LYS A 77 0.54 21.82 25.58
CA LYS A 77 0.55 20.55 26.33
C LYS A 77 -0.80 19.87 26.43
N ALA A 78 -1.81 20.58 26.90
CA ALA A 78 -3.14 20.00 27.10
C ALA A 78 -3.78 19.56 25.78
N ILE A 79 -3.55 20.32 24.70
CA ILE A 79 -4.06 20.05 23.36
C ILE A 79 -3.43 18.76 22.81
N PHE A 80 -2.10 18.65 22.93
CA PHE A 80 -1.38 17.49 22.43
C PHE A 80 -1.75 16.21 23.22
N LEU A 81 -1.90 16.28 24.56
CA LEU A 81 -2.35 15.13 25.34
C LEU A 81 -3.79 14.70 24.97
N THR A 82 -4.67 15.66 24.67
CA THR A 82 -6.01 15.37 24.16
C THR A 82 -5.93 14.67 22.80
N LEU A 83 -5.05 15.14 21.92
CA LEU A 83 -4.80 14.53 20.61
C LEU A 83 -4.26 13.11 20.76
N VAL A 84 -3.27 12.87 21.62
CA VAL A 84 -2.73 11.54 21.90
C VAL A 84 -3.84 10.60 22.41
N GLY A 85 -4.67 11.06 23.34
CA GLY A 85 -5.83 10.30 23.82
C GLY A 85 -6.77 9.90 22.68
N ALA A 86 -7.09 10.84 21.77
CA ALA A 86 -7.94 10.60 20.61
C ALA A 86 -7.27 9.65 19.58
N ILE A 87 -5.95 9.74 19.39
CA ILE A 87 -5.17 8.84 18.56
C ILE A 87 -5.29 7.41 19.06
N ILE A 88 -5.07 7.19 20.35
CA ILE A 88 -5.12 5.85 20.96
C ILE A 88 -6.54 5.29 20.93
N GLU A 89 -7.54 6.13 21.21
CA GLU A 89 -8.95 5.71 21.06
C GLU A 89 -9.26 5.28 19.63
N HIS A 90 -8.83 6.05 18.64
CA HIS A 90 -9.01 5.70 17.21
C HIS A 90 -8.22 4.44 16.85
N PHE A 91 -7.03 4.25 17.42
CA PHE A 91 -6.19 3.08 17.18
C PHE A 91 -6.88 1.79 17.63
N ILE A 92 -7.54 1.81 18.77
CA ILE A 92 -8.24 0.66 19.38
C ILE A 92 -9.75 0.64 19.04
N SER A 93 -10.21 1.39 18.05
CA SER A 93 -11.61 1.40 17.62
C SER A 93 -11.79 0.76 16.25
N PRO A 94 -13.00 0.23 15.94
CA PRO A 94 -13.35 -0.15 14.58
C PRO A 94 -13.12 1.02 13.62
N SER A 95 -12.50 0.77 12.46
CA SER A 95 -12.26 1.82 11.46
C SER A 95 -13.57 2.38 10.94
N THR A 96 -13.72 3.70 11.03
CA THR A 96 -14.77 4.43 10.33
C THR A 96 -14.19 4.96 9.01
N SER A 97 -14.91 4.78 7.90
CA SER A 97 -14.53 5.39 6.62
C SER A 97 -14.58 6.91 6.73
N LEU A 98 -13.62 7.58 6.10
CA LEU A 98 -13.67 9.04 5.93
C LEU A 98 -14.94 9.42 5.16
N ASP A 99 -15.68 10.39 5.68
CA ASP A 99 -16.78 11.00 4.97
C ASP A 99 -16.24 11.82 3.78
N GLU A 100 -16.95 11.81 2.65
CA GLU A 100 -16.51 12.54 1.43
C GLU A 100 -16.36 14.05 1.68
N THR A 101 -17.13 14.62 2.58
CA THR A 101 -17.05 16.02 3.01
C THR A 101 -15.72 16.36 3.68
N GLN A 102 -15.10 15.41 4.38
CA GLN A 102 -13.82 15.62 5.05
C GLN A 102 -12.62 15.69 4.08
N ARG A 103 -12.76 15.16 2.86
CA ARG A 103 -11.70 15.21 1.84
C ARG A 103 -11.42 16.60 1.30
N LEU A 104 -12.34 17.55 1.50
CA LEU A 104 -12.20 18.93 1.02
C LEU A 104 -11.45 19.84 1.99
N LEU A 105 -11.19 19.41 3.23
CA LEU A 105 -10.46 20.19 4.20
C LEU A 105 -8.95 20.16 3.93
N ASN A 106 -8.34 21.33 3.99
CA ASN A 106 -6.88 21.41 3.90
C ASN A 106 -6.25 20.98 5.23
N ARG A 107 -5.65 19.81 5.26
CA ARG A 107 -5.05 19.22 6.47
C ARG A 107 -4.05 20.14 7.16
N ALA A 108 -3.23 20.87 6.39
CA ALA A 108 -2.24 21.78 6.96
C ALA A 108 -2.90 22.97 7.71
N GLU A 109 -4.01 23.48 7.21
CA GLU A 109 -4.78 24.53 7.87
C GLU A 109 -5.43 24.03 9.17
N VAL A 110 -5.96 22.80 9.14
CA VAL A 110 -6.56 22.20 10.34
C VAL A 110 -5.51 21.92 11.41
N ILE A 111 -4.33 21.41 11.04
CA ILE A 111 -3.21 21.22 11.98
C ILE A 111 -2.82 22.57 12.61
N LYS A 112 -2.74 23.65 11.81
CA LYS A 112 -2.44 24.98 12.33
C LYS A 112 -3.49 25.46 13.33
N LYS A 113 -4.77 25.30 13.03
CA LYS A 113 -5.87 25.65 13.95
C LYS A 113 -5.78 24.89 15.28
N ILE A 114 -5.44 23.58 15.21
CA ILE A 114 -5.25 22.78 16.43
C ILE A 114 -4.07 23.31 17.25
N LYS A 115 -2.95 23.65 16.62
CA LYS A 115 -1.80 24.27 17.29
C LYS A 115 -2.16 25.58 17.95
N ASP A 116 -3.02 26.41 17.32
CA ASP A 116 -3.47 27.69 17.83
C ASP A 116 -4.57 27.55 18.91
N GLY A 117 -4.98 26.31 19.27
CA GLY A 117 -6.00 26.06 20.29
C GLY A 117 -7.43 26.31 19.83
N ASN A 118 -7.66 26.57 18.54
CA ASN A 118 -8.97 26.84 17.96
C ASN A 118 -9.40 25.66 17.09
N TYR A 119 -9.93 24.59 17.69
CA TYR A 119 -10.28 23.36 17.02
C TYR A 119 -11.59 22.77 17.53
N SER A 120 -12.21 21.94 16.69
CA SER A 120 -13.33 21.07 17.05
C SER A 120 -12.89 19.60 17.13
N ASP A 121 -13.72 18.77 17.76
CA ASP A 121 -13.48 17.31 17.81
C ASP A 121 -13.50 16.69 16.40
N GLU A 122 -14.30 17.23 15.47
CA GLU A 122 -14.34 16.81 14.08
C GLU A 122 -13.01 17.10 13.36
N GLU A 123 -12.36 18.23 13.65
CA GLU A 123 -11.06 18.60 13.09
C GLU A 123 -9.96 17.69 13.62
N ILE A 124 -9.96 17.37 14.92
CA ILE A 124 -9.06 16.37 15.50
C ILE A 124 -9.27 15.02 14.80
N LYS A 125 -10.51 14.56 14.71
CA LYS A 125 -10.87 13.30 14.06
C LYS A 125 -10.43 13.29 12.59
N PHE A 126 -10.60 14.39 11.87
CA PHE A 126 -10.14 14.51 10.49
C PHE A 126 -8.61 14.35 10.36
N VAL A 127 -7.81 15.00 11.21
CA VAL A 127 -6.35 14.88 11.18
C VAL A 127 -5.90 13.46 11.50
N ILE A 128 -6.54 12.79 12.45
CA ILE A 128 -6.22 11.42 12.86
C ILE A 128 -6.61 10.43 11.77
N THR A 129 -7.86 10.45 11.30
CA THR A 129 -8.39 9.47 10.34
C THR A 129 -7.78 9.59 8.96
N GLY A 130 -7.26 10.76 8.59
CA GLY A 130 -6.58 11.02 7.32
C GLY A 130 -5.07 10.76 7.34
N ASP A 131 -4.49 10.31 8.47
CA ASP A 131 -3.05 10.12 8.57
C ASP A 131 -2.58 8.78 8.04
N ALA A 132 -1.76 8.79 6.99
CA ALA A 132 -1.28 7.58 6.32
C ALA A 132 -0.37 6.72 7.21
N LYS A 133 0.47 7.35 8.06
CA LYS A 133 1.36 6.60 8.96
C LYS A 133 0.56 5.93 10.06
N LEU A 134 -0.41 6.62 10.66
CA LEU A 134 -1.30 6.04 11.66
C LEU A 134 -2.09 4.86 11.08
N ILE A 135 -2.70 5.03 9.90
CA ILE A 135 -3.48 3.98 9.25
C ILE A 135 -2.60 2.75 8.97
N THR A 136 -1.37 2.97 8.51
CA THR A 136 -0.41 1.87 8.25
C THR A 136 0.04 1.20 9.54
N ALA A 137 0.33 1.97 10.59
CA ALA A 137 0.72 1.46 11.91
C ALA A 137 -0.42 0.63 12.53
N LYS A 138 -1.66 1.14 12.47
CA LYS A 138 -2.86 0.42 12.93
C LYS A 138 -3.04 -0.91 12.19
N SER A 139 -2.90 -0.90 10.87
CA SER A 139 -2.99 -2.12 10.06
C SER A 139 -1.91 -3.15 10.44
N LYS A 140 -0.67 -2.70 10.62
CA LYS A 140 0.44 -3.55 11.04
C LYS A 140 0.19 -4.15 12.43
N TYR A 141 -0.25 -3.33 13.38
CA TYR A 141 -0.61 -3.75 14.73
C TYR A 141 -1.63 -4.90 14.73
N TYR A 142 -2.75 -4.71 14.02
CA TYR A 142 -3.78 -5.75 13.94
C TYR A 142 -3.36 -6.97 13.11
N SER A 143 -2.50 -6.81 12.12
CA SER A 143 -1.91 -7.92 11.38
C SER A 143 -1.05 -8.82 12.26
N GLU A 144 -0.26 -8.22 13.18
CA GLU A 144 0.52 -8.99 14.16
C GLU A 144 -0.42 -9.66 15.17
N LEU A 145 -1.44 -8.97 15.70
CA LEU A 145 -2.41 -9.53 16.63
C LEU A 145 -3.25 -10.68 16.07
N CYS A 146 -3.53 -10.67 14.75
CA CYS A 146 -4.18 -11.80 14.09
C CYS A 146 -3.38 -13.10 14.22
N ASN A 147 -2.05 -12.98 14.35
CA ASN A 147 -1.14 -14.13 14.51
C ASN A 147 -0.97 -14.58 15.98
N GLU A 148 -1.55 -13.84 16.94
CA GLU A 148 -1.53 -14.22 18.36
C GLU A 148 -2.79 -15.02 18.69
N PRO A 149 -2.69 -16.35 18.93
CA PRO A 149 -3.86 -17.20 19.08
C PRO A 149 -4.66 -16.91 20.34
N HIS A 150 -4.00 -16.50 21.43
CA HIS A 150 -4.60 -16.40 22.76
C HIS A 150 -5.22 -15.04 23.07
N VAL A 151 -4.88 -13.98 22.34
CA VAL A 151 -5.51 -12.66 22.51
C VAL A 151 -6.91 -12.67 21.92
N THR A 152 -7.91 -12.41 22.73
CA THR A 152 -9.35 -12.38 22.33
C THR A 152 -9.91 -10.97 22.15
N ARG A 153 -9.32 -10.00 22.87
CA ARG A 153 -9.72 -8.60 22.87
C ARG A 153 -8.53 -7.74 23.22
N VAL A 154 -8.51 -6.53 22.71
CA VAL A 154 -7.62 -5.46 23.19
C VAL A 154 -8.48 -4.34 23.69
N SER A 155 -8.17 -3.80 24.86
CA SER A 155 -8.76 -2.58 25.39
C SER A 155 -7.71 -1.55 25.72
N CYS A 156 -8.07 -0.30 25.65
CA CYS A 156 -7.22 0.81 26.08
C CYS A 156 -7.97 1.72 27.04
N SER A 157 -7.24 2.35 27.94
CA SER A 157 -7.72 3.43 28.80
C SER A 157 -6.65 4.50 28.88
N THR A 158 -7.07 5.77 28.94
CA THR A 158 -6.15 6.89 29.11
C THR A 158 -6.50 7.68 30.36
N TYR A 159 -5.46 8.09 31.10
CA TYR A 159 -5.58 8.78 32.38
C TYR A 159 -4.72 10.05 32.34
N GLY A 160 -5.18 11.12 32.97
CA GLY A 160 -4.41 12.36 33.13
C GLY A 160 -3.37 12.31 34.26
N ASN A 161 -2.81 13.46 34.61
CA ASN A 161 -1.70 13.64 35.56
C ASN A 161 -1.89 12.99 36.92
N ASN A 162 -3.10 12.86 37.39
CA ASN A 162 -3.44 12.33 38.71
C ASN A 162 -4.20 11.01 38.56
N CYS A 163 -3.50 10.03 38.00
CA CYS A 163 -4.06 8.68 37.88
C CYS A 163 -4.46 8.13 39.24
N PRO A 164 -5.55 7.54 39.38
CA PRO A 164 -6.86 7.49 38.73
C PRO A 164 -7.93 8.19 39.58
N PRO A 165 -9.18 8.21 39.35
CA PRO A 165 -10.00 7.01 39.33
C PRO A 165 -10.74 6.78 38.01
N ASP A 166 -10.96 7.80 37.19
CA ASP A 166 -11.79 7.62 36.01
C ASP A 166 -10.97 7.82 34.73
N ALA A 167 -10.99 6.83 33.85
CA ALA A 167 -10.35 6.94 32.54
C ALA A 167 -10.96 8.12 31.77
N LEU A 168 -10.11 8.99 31.23
CA LEU A 168 -10.54 10.10 30.40
C LEU A 168 -11.21 9.56 29.10
N ARG A 169 -10.64 8.47 28.58
CA ARG A 169 -11.15 7.75 27.41
C ARG A 169 -10.91 6.26 27.59
N SER A 170 -11.84 5.45 27.14
CA SER A 170 -11.67 3.98 27.10
C SER A 170 -12.32 3.43 25.84
N ASN A 171 -11.69 2.42 25.25
CA ASN A 171 -12.24 1.71 24.10
C ASN A 171 -11.73 0.25 24.06
N SER A 172 -12.42 -0.59 23.29
CA SER A 172 -12.02 -1.98 23.11
C SER A 172 -12.43 -2.52 21.75
N ILE A 173 -11.68 -3.52 21.28
CA ILE A 173 -11.97 -4.22 20.04
C ILE A 173 -11.76 -5.73 20.23
N ASP A 174 -12.71 -6.53 19.76
CA ASP A 174 -12.66 -7.99 19.82
C ASP A 174 -11.84 -8.57 18.66
N LYS A 175 -11.24 -9.73 18.87
CA LYS A 175 -10.43 -10.46 17.88
C LYS A 175 -11.14 -10.66 16.53
N LYS A 176 -12.44 -10.93 16.54
CA LYS A 176 -13.26 -11.09 15.32
C LYS A 176 -13.20 -9.86 14.38
N ASP A 177 -12.90 -8.68 14.94
CA ASP A 177 -12.85 -7.42 14.21
C ASP A 177 -11.41 -7.00 13.83
N PHE A 178 -10.36 -7.71 14.33
CA PHE A 178 -8.96 -7.39 14.00
C PHE A 178 -8.70 -7.43 12.49
N VAL A 179 -9.17 -8.48 11.80
CA VAL A 179 -9.01 -8.63 10.33
C VAL A 179 -9.61 -7.47 9.56
N LYS A 180 -10.65 -6.80 10.10
CA LYS A 180 -11.27 -5.64 9.47
C LYS A 180 -10.39 -4.39 9.52
N GLN A 181 -9.45 -4.35 10.48
CA GLN A 181 -8.49 -3.25 10.65
C GLN A 181 -7.24 -3.43 9.78
N VAL A 182 -7.01 -4.65 9.26
CA VAL A 182 -5.88 -4.92 8.38
C VAL A 182 -6.19 -4.44 6.97
N LEU A 183 -5.36 -3.55 6.48
CA LEU A 183 -5.48 -3.00 5.13
C LEU A 183 -5.25 -4.09 4.09
N LYS A 184 -6.22 -4.26 3.24
CA LYS A 184 -6.04 -5.01 2.02
C LYS A 184 -5.42 -4.07 0.99
N ASN A 185 -4.18 -4.34 0.57
CA ASN A 185 -3.58 -3.64 -0.55
C ASN A 185 -4.52 -3.76 -1.75
N THR A 186 -5.18 -2.68 -2.11
CA THR A 186 -6.00 -2.63 -3.30
C THR A 186 -5.07 -2.48 -4.50
N THR A 187 -5.10 -3.46 -5.40
CA THR A 187 -4.37 -3.39 -6.66
C THR A 187 -5.38 -3.23 -7.77
N ARG A 188 -5.35 -2.11 -8.46
CA ARG A 188 -6.10 -1.91 -9.70
C ARG A 188 -5.23 -2.35 -10.86
N THR A 189 -5.81 -3.15 -11.76
CA THR A 189 -5.15 -3.59 -12.98
C THR A 189 -5.85 -2.98 -14.17
N ASP A 190 -5.19 -2.07 -14.85
CA ASP A 190 -5.65 -1.49 -16.12
C ASP A 190 -4.93 -2.18 -17.26
N THR A 191 -5.68 -2.53 -18.30
CA THR A 191 -5.13 -3.19 -19.49
C THR A 191 -5.46 -2.39 -20.73
N GLN A 192 -4.43 -1.98 -21.46
CA GLN A 192 -4.55 -1.32 -22.76
C GLN A 192 -4.08 -2.27 -23.85
N LYS A 193 -4.80 -2.34 -24.95
CA LYS A 193 -4.48 -3.19 -26.11
C LYS A 193 -4.31 -2.31 -27.34
N TYR A 194 -3.24 -2.56 -28.08
CA TYR A 194 -2.92 -1.92 -29.36
C TYR A 194 -2.75 -3.01 -30.40
N THR A 195 -3.45 -2.93 -31.51
CA THR A 195 -3.41 -3.92 -32.58
C THR A 195 -2.66 -3.39 -33.79
N GLY A 196 -1.86 -4.24 -34.42
CA GLY A 196 -1.13 -3.90 -35.65
C GLY A 196 -0.18 -2.70 -35.51
N THR A 197 0.37 -2.49 -34.31
CA THR A 197 1.29 -1.38 -34.00
C THR A 197 2.74 -1.77 -34.23
N ASN A 198 3.64 -0.79 -34.20
CA ASN A 198 5.07 -1.01 -34.38
C ASN A 198 5.82 -0.85 -33.05
N VAL A 199 6.73 -1.77 -32.77
CA VAL A 199 7.66 -1.73 -31.65
C VAL A 199 9.08 -1.78 -32.19
N LEU A 200 9.88 -0.74 -31.95
CA LEU A 200 11.30 -0.72 -32.30
C LEU A 200 12.07 -1.58 -31.30
N VAL A 201 12.91 -2.49 -31.80
CA VAL A 201 13.73 -3.37 -30.95
C VAL A 201 15.10 -2.73 -30.73
N VAL A 202 15.43 -2.51 -29.46
CA VAL A 202 16.76 -1.98 -29.04
C VAL A 202 17.67 -3.11 -28.58
N ALA A 203 17.15 -4.05 -27.81
CA ALA A 203 17.91 -5.20 -27.32
C ALA A 203 17.05 -6.47 -27.35
N PRO A 204 17.30 -7.37 -28.33
CA PRO A 204 16.61 -8.64 -28.42
C PRO A 204 17.14 -9.64 -27.38
N VAL A 205 16.28 -10.60 -26.96
CA VAL A 205 16.69 -11.75 -26.13
C VAL A 205 16.82 -12.99 -27.02
N LEU A 206 18.05 -13.38 -27.30
CA LEU A 206 18.36 -14.45 -28.25
C LEU A 206 18.55 -15.83 -27.59
N SER A 207 18.36 -15.92 -26.27
CA SER A 207 18.52 -17.16 -25.50
C SER A 207 17.19 -17.73 -25.03
N LYS A 208 16.91 -19.01 -25.31
CA LYS A 208 15.72 -19.74 -24.85
C LYS A 208 15.62 -19.86 -23.31
N VAL A 209 16.75 -19.82 -22.63
CA VAL A 209 16.83 -20.05 -21.16
C VAL A 209 16.74 -18.74 -20.38
N SER A 210 16.91 -17.60 -21.06
CA SER A 210 16.91 -16.31 -20.41
C SER A 210 15.51 -15.87 -19.97
N LYS A 211 15.37 -15.43 -18.70
CA LYS A 211 14.19 -14.75 -18.19
C LYS A 211 14.21 -13.24 -18.46
N ALA A 212 15.22 -12.74 -19.16
CA ALA A 212 15.36 -11.33 -19.48
C ALA A 212 14.18 -10.87 -20.36
N LYS A 213 13.82 -9.59 -20.21
CA LYS A 213 12.84 -8.94 -21.07
C LYS A 213 13.55 -8.31 -22.26
N TRP A 214 12.90 -8.29 -23.42
CA TRP A 214 13.30 -7.51 -24.57
C TRP A 214 13.23 -6.02 -24.22
N ARG A 215 14.09 -5.22 -24.83
CA ARG A 215 14.05 -3.77 -24.71
C ARG A 215 13.78 -3.15 -26.05
N GLY A 216 13.00 -2.07 -26.05
CA GLY A 216 12.62 -1.38 -27.28
C GLY A 216 11.99 -0.02 -27.01
N ILE A 217 11.52 0.62 -28.09
CA ILE A 217 10.80 1.88 -28.03
C ILE A 217 9.37 1.65 -28.54
N PHE A 218 8.41 2.09 -27.76
CA PHE A 218 6.99 2.05 -28.09
C PHE A 218 6.34 3.40 -27.75
N ASN A 219 5.69 4.01 -28.74
CA ASN A 219 5.10 5.36 -28.64
C ASN A 219 6.10 6.43 -28.16
N GLY A 220 7.38 6.30 -28.53
CA GLY A 220 8.43 7.23 -28.13
C GLY A 220 9.03 7.00 -26.76
N GLU A 221 8.56 6.00 -26.00
CA GLU A 221 9.06 5.65 -24.67
C GLU A 221 9.94 4.40 -24.71
N ASP A 222 11.00 4.39 -23.90
CA ASP A 222 11.79 3.19 -23.64
C ASP A 222 10.96 2.16 -22.85
N VAL A 223 10.82 0.95 -23.38
CA VAL A 223 10.01 -0.10 -22.78
C VAL A 223 10.77 -1.42 -22.67
N SER A 224 10.41 -2.18 -21.62
CA SER A 224 10.80 -3.58 -21.49
C SER A 224 9.58 -4.47 -21.70
N PHE A 225 9.68 -5.45 -22.59
CA PHE A 225 8.54 -6.28 -22.96
C PHE A 225 8.90 -7.77 -23.07
N ARG A 226 7.87 -8.61 -23.05
CA ARG A 226 7.98 -10.04 -23.34
C ARG A 226 7.25 -10.33 -24.64
N ILE A 227 7.78 -11.27 -25.41
CA ILE A 227 7.11 -11.78 -26.61
C ILE A 227 6.41 -13.10 -26.24
N GLU A 228 5.11 -13.16 -26.49
CA GLU A 228 4.28 -14.37 -26.30
C GLU A 228 4.02 -15.12 -27.62
N ASP A 229 4.46 -14.56 -28.75
CA ASP A 229 4.39 -15.21 -30.06
C ASP A 229 5.47 -16.33 -30.16
N ARG A 230 5.04 -17.57 -29.92
CA ARG A 230 5.94 -18.72 -29.89
C ARG A 230 6.54 -19.04 -31.26
N GLU A 231 5.79 -18.84 -32.35
CA GLU A 231 6.27 -19.12 -33.69
C GLU A 231 7.33 -18.12 -34.11
N PHE A 232 7.12 -16.84 -33.79
CA PHE A 232 8.15 -15.82 -34.02
C PHE A 232 9.41 -16.08 -33.20
N LEU A 233 9.28 -16.41 -31.92
CA LEU A 233 10.44 -16.76 -31.07
C LEU A 233 11.20 -17.98 -31.63
N GLN A 234 10.49 -18.95 -32.18
CA GLN A 234 11.15 -20.10 -32.83
C GLN A 234 11.97 -19.67 -34.07
N GLN A 235 11.46 -18.75 -34.87
CA GLN A 235 12.20 -18.18 -36.01
C GLN A 235 13.46 -17.42 -35.55
N VAL A 236 13.34 -16.65 -34.47
CA VAL A 236 14.48 -15.95 -33.84
C VAL A 236 15.56 -16.94 -33.40
N TYR A 237 15.17 -18.00 -32.68
CA TYR A 237 16.09 -19.00 -32.15
C TYR A 237 16.72 -19.88 -33.28
N ASN A 238 16.03 -20.03 -34.39
CA ASN A 238 16.56 -20.70 -35.58
C ASN A 238 17.45 -19.80 -36.44
N LYS A 239 17.70 -18.55 -35.99
CA LYS A 239 18.49 -17.55 -36.72
C LYS A 239 17.87 -17.13 -38.07
N GLU A 240 16.54 -17.27 -38.20
CA GLU A 240 15.81 -16.84 -39.39
C GLU A 240 15.47 -15.33 -39.36
N VAL A 241 15.54 -14.71 -38.18
CA VAL A 241 15.31 -13.28 -37.97
C VAL A 241 16.62 -12.61 -37.58
N GLY A 242 17.06 -11.67 -38.42
CA GLY A 242 18.21 -10.82 -38.13
C GLY A 242 17.77 -9.52 -37.41
N PHE A 243 18.59 -9.08 -36.48
CA PHE A 243 18.37 -7.82 -35.76
C PHE A 243 19.52 -6.87 -36.06
N THR A 244 19.16 -5.70 -36.57
CA THR A 244 20.09 -4.61 -36.87
C THR A 244 19.55 -3.31 -36.27
N THR A 245 20.29 -2.23 -36.38
CA THR A 245 19.83 -0.91 -35.96
C THR A 245 18.57 -0.53 -36.77
N GLY A 246 17.48 -0.17 -36.07
CA GLY A 246 16.23 0.17 -36.67
C GLY A 246 15.24 -1.00 -36.87
N THR A 247 15.60 -2.21 -36.44
CA THR A 247 14.70 -3.36 -36.49
C THR A 247 13.41 -3.07 -35.72
N SER A 248 12.26 -3.21 -36.37
CA SER A 248 10.94 -3.03 -35.76
C SER A 248 10.00 -4.21 -36.02
N LEU A 249 9.09 -4.45 -35.09
CA LEU A 249 8.08 -5.52 -35.14
C LEU A 249 6.71 -4.90 -35.34
N ARG A 250 5.96 -5.37 -36.34
CA ARG A 250 4.53 -5.07 -36.47
C ARG A 250 3.74 -6.16 -35.74
N CYS A 251 3.04 -5.77 -34.68
CA CYS A 251 2.50 -6.71 -33.72
C CYS A 251 1.31 -6.13 -32.94
N ASP A 252 0.70 -6.98 -32.14
CA ASP A 252 -0.25 -6.57 -31.12
C ASP A 252 0.49 -6.38 -29.79
N VAL A 253 0.15 -5.29 -29.10
CA VAL A 253 0.75 -4.92 -27.82
C VAL A 253 -0.32 -4.88 -26.74
N LYS A 254 -0.06 -5.54 -25.62
CA LYS A 254 -0.85 -5.48 -24.39
C LYS A 254 -0.04 -4.85 -23.28
N VAL A 255 -0.46 -3.69 -22.82
CA VAL A 255 0.16 -3.00 -21.67
C VAL A 255 -0.71 -3.24 -20.45
N ILE A 256 -0.12 -3.84 -19.40
CA ILE A 256 -0.76 -4.13 -18.13
C ILE A 256 -0.14 -3.20 -17.08
N VAL A 257 -0.92 -2.28 -16.55
CA VAL A 257 -0.51 -1.38 -15.49
C VAL A 257 -1.16 -1.84 -14.19
N LYS A 258 -0.35 -2.28 -13.24
CA LYS A 258 -0.79 -2.64 -11.89
C LYS A 258 -0.49 -1.46 -10.98
N THR A 259 -1.50 -0.70 -10.64
CA THR A 259 -1.42 0.40 -9.70
C THR A 259 -1.76 -0.11 -8.32
N LYS A 260 -0.84 0.05 -7.38
CA LYS A 260 -1.08 -0.24 -5.96
C LYS A 260 -1.51 1.06 -5.29
N TYR A 261 -2.49 0.95 -4.43
CA TYR A 261 -2.95 2.05 -3.60
C TYR A 261 -2.67 1.72 -2.15
N ASP A 262 -2.21 2.72 -1.40
CA ASP A 262 -2.19 2.63 0.05
C ASP A 262 -3.60 2.75 0.63
N ALA A 263 -3.70 2.67 1.94
CA ALA A 263 -4.95 2.79 2.66
C ALA A 263 -5.66 4.14 2.52
N CYS A 264 -4.92 5.17 2.17
CA CYS A 264 -5.43 6.53 1.98
C CYS A 264 -5.82 6.80 0.53
N GLY A 265 -5.65 5.80 -0.37
CA GLY A 265 -5.88 5.96 -1.79
C GLY A 265 -4.72 6.63 -2.55
N ASN A 266 -3.56 6.81 -1.91
CA ASN A 266 -2.38 7.32 -2.58
C ASN A 266 -1.77 6.25 -3.48
N ILE A 267 -1.25 6.67 -4.63
CA ILE A 267 -0.63 5.78 -5.60
C ILE A 267 0.77 5.40 -5.08
N LEU A 268 0.98 4.10 -4.89
CA LEU A 268 2.30 3.52 -4.64
C LEU A 268 2.98 3.15 -5.96
N PRO A 269 4.33 2.98 -5.97
CA PRO A 269 5.03 2.52 -7.15
C PRO A 269 4.39 1.26 -7.74
N GLY A 270 3.86 1.39 -8.94
CA GLY A 270 3.17 0.32 -9.65
C GLY A 270 4.12 -0.50 -10.52
N GLN A 271 3.59 -1.56 -11.11
CA GLN A 271 4.30 -2.39 -12.06
C GLN A 271 3.67 -2.22 -13.45
N LYS A 272 4.48 -1.90 -14.46
CA LYS A 272 4.08 -1.86 -15.87
C LYS A 272 4.68 -3.08 -16.56
N ASP A 273 3.84 -3.96 -17.06
CA ASP A 273 4.23 -5.10 -17.90
C ASP A 273 3.71 -4.89 -19.31
N MET A 274 4.57 -5.14 -20.30
CA MET A 274 4.23 -5.06 -21.70
C MET A 274 4.44 -6.43 -22.37
N ILE A 275 3.43 -6.87 -23.11
CA ILE A 275 3.41 -8.14 -23.81
C ILE A 275 3.20 -7.86 -25.29
N VAL A 276 4.06 -8.44 -26.11
CA VAL A 276 3.99 -8.40 -27.58
C VAL A 276 3.54 -9.75 -28.08
N SER A 277 2.53 -9.76 -28.93
CA SER A 277 1.94 -10.98 -29.51
C SER A 277 1.54 -10.76 -30.98
N ASN A 278 1.14 -11.79 -31.66
CA ASN A 278 0.64 -11.75 -33.05
C ASN A 278 1.55 -10.90 -33.96
N ILE A 279 2.83 -11.27 -34.04
CA ILE A 279 3.82 -10.58 -34.85
C ILE A 279 3.58 -10.94 -36.32
N THR A 280 3.08 -9.98 -37.10
CA THR A 280 2.74 -10.19 -38.51
C THR A 280 3.96 -10.03 -39.41
N SER A 281 4.81 -9.08 -39.11
CA SER A 281 6.01 -8.79 -39.90
C SER A 281 7.08 -8.11 -39.06
N TRP A 282 8.33 -8.14 -39.54
CA TRP A 282 9.40 -7.36 -39.00
C TRP A 282 10.15 -6.61 -40.12
N PHE A 283 10.64 -5.44 -39.78
CA PHE A 283 11.48 -4.61 -40.62
C PHE A 283 12.92 -4.77 -40.16
N ASP A 284 13.85 -5.01 -41.04
CA ASP A 284 15.23 -5.35 -40.73
C ASP A 284 16.15 -4.12 -40.47
N GLY A 285 15.59 -2.94 -40.52
CA GLY A 285 16.32 -1.68 -40.34
C GLY A 285 16.82 -1.06 -41.64
N TYR A 286 16.62 -1.73 -42.79
CA TYR A 286 17.00 -1.19 -44.11
C TYR A 286 15.76 -0.83 -44.96
N THR A 287 15.33 -1.70 -45.85
CA THR A 287 14.20 -1.47 -46.74
C THR A 287 13.28 -2.68 -46.85
N ILE A 288 13.64 -3.80 -46.26
CA ILE A 288 12.93 -5.05 -46.43
C ILE A 288 12.03 -5.34 -45.24
N GLN A 289 10.75 -5.49 -45.54
CA GLN A 289 9.76 -5.96 -44.57
C GLN A 289 9.53 -7.45 -44.81
N HIS A 290 9.76 -8.24 -43.77
CA HIS A 290 9.59 -9.68 -43.80
C HIS A 290 8.27 -10.07 -43.13
N GLU A 291 7.41 -10.83 -43.81
CA GLU A 291 6.21 -11.42 -43.20
C GLU A 291 6.54 -12.69 -42.43
N THR A 292 5.93 -12.87 -41.24
CA THR A 292 6.10 -14.09 -40.45
C THR A 292 5.43 -15.30 -41.12
N LYS A 293 5.92 -16.50 -40.83
CA LYS A 293 5.34 -17.75 -41.39
C LYS A 293 3.87 -17.91 -40.99
N HIS A 294 3.51 -17.55 -39.77
CA HIS A 294 2.13 -17.59 -39.29
C HIS A 294 1.23 -16.66 -40.10
N TYR A 295 1.64 -15.42 -40.30
CA TYR A 295 0.85 -14.44 -41.06
C TYR A 295 0.68 -14.84 -42.51
N LYS A 296 1.71 -15.40 -43.14
CA LYS A 296 1.62 -15.93 -44.52
C LYS A 296 0.58 -17.05 -44.63
N ARG A 297 0.57 -18.00 -43.67
CA ARG A 297 -0.42 -19.08 -43.64
C ARG A 297 -1.84 -18.53 -43.47
N LYS A 298 -2.06 -17.66 -42.50
CA LYS A 298 -3.35 -17.03 -42.25
C LYS A 298 -3.88 -16.28 -43.49
N LYS A 299 -3.01 -15.54 -44.20
CA LYS A 299 -3.38 -14.82 -45.44
C LYS A 299 -3.79 -15.78 -46.56
N ILE A 300 -3.21 -16.96 -46.63
CA ILE A 300 -3.61 -18.00 -47.60
C ILE A 300 -4.98 -18.61 -47.24
N GLU A 301 -5.17 -18.92 -45.95
CA GLU A 301 -6.44 -19.45 -45.40
C GLU A 301 -7.60 -18.48 -45.63
N ASP A 302 -7.40 -17.17 -45.31
CA ASP A 302 -8.39 -16.14 -45.51
C ASP A 302 -8.76 -15.95 -47.02
N ARG A 303 -7.77 -16.10 -47.90
CA ARG A 303 -8.02 -16.07 -49.36
C ARG A 303 -8.83 -17.25 -49.83
N GLN A 304 -8.55 -18.44 -49.31
CA GLN A 304 -9.29 -19.68 -49.65
C GLN A 304 -10.73 -19.59 -49.16
N LEU A 305 -10.98 -19.09 -47.95
CA LEU A 305 -12.32 -18.90 -47.40
C LEU A 305 -13.14 -17.92 -48.23
N ASN A 306 -12.56 -16.82 -48.72
CA ASN A 306 -13.24 -15.85 -49.58
C ASN A 306 -13.57 -16.42 -50.97
N LEU A 307 -12.74 -17.32 -51.53
CA LEU A 307 -13.02 -17.98 -52.80
C LEU A 307 -14.23 -18.94 -52.75
N PHE A 308 -14.57 -19.45 -51.56
CA PHE A 308 -15.73 -20.34 -51.36
C PHE A 308 -17.01 -19.56 -50.97
N ASN A 309 -16.91 -18.30 -50.59
CA ASN A 309 -18.06 -17.47 -50.23
C ASN A 309 -18.60 -16.61 -51.42
N ASP A 310 -17.84 -16.49 -52.52
CA ASP A 310 -18.28 -15.76 -53.74
C ASP A 310 -19.11 -16.61 -54.71
N ASP A 311 -19.36 -17.89 -54.44
CA ASP A 311 -20.15 -18.81 -55.28
C ASP A 311 -21.64 -18.88 -54.88
N GLU A 312 -22.15 -18.03 -54.01
CA GLU A 312 -23.56 -17.89 -53.65
C GLU A 312 -24.08 -16.49 -54.03
N LEU A 313 -24.15 -16.16 -55.35
CA LEU A 313 -24.99 -15.06 -55.87
C LEU A 313 -25.65 -15.49 -57.17
#